data_b4c8fdc1a3c6f2431edaf383b090929c
#
_entry.id   b4c8fdc1a3c6f2431edaf383b090929c
#
_cell.length_a   1.000
_cell.length_b   1.000
_cell.length_c   1.000
_cell.angle_alpha   90.00
_cell.angle_beta   90.00
_cell.angle_gamma   90.00
#
_symmetry.space_group_name_H-M   'P 1'
#
loop_
_entity.id
_entity.type
_entity.pdbx_description
1 polymer ?
#
loop_
_entity_poly.entity_id
_entity_poly.type
_entity_poly.pdbx_seq_one_letter_code
_entity_poly.pdbx_strand_id
1 'polypeptide(L)'
;MLGAIAGDLAAWTYENDRECFYASLTSKDAVLSNLGKTALDTSLWSLDRRRNDCIELKIQAPLNPTDYADRLIMLANLAWYNENPQSLLKSAKEIFYDDKEGMYAGNIIVELIRSLHIGKSKKEALSGHFGNIFVQMKSGWQWKDSKPTDGLLTYLMRAWYCFETAWDFTSATHNAARWQDVDRHLLCSLTGALTEAMYGCEYRLLKEKYGSNWYNFIVYPDAIKEGVLRIKDYQYENRNFFPKNSALTNVERHIWTHYDSSFENRQFSSEEYRRHIRSSYTGWEYRYGIYLDDGWVYVYRSAVLLARFRYVQKDRFYTIKDVQKSDQSQEVPDIAIGEALKVEPDYR
;
A
#
# COMPACT_ATOMS: atom_id res chain seq x y z
N MET A 1 -2.62 -2.70 -9.68
CA MET A 1 -1.70 -2.59 -8.52
C MET A 1 -0.26 -2.75 -8.99
N LEU A 2 0.55 -1.73 -8.81
CA LEU A 2 1.97 -1.77 -9.23
C LEU A 2 2.82 -2.61 -8.29
N GLY A 3 2.48 -2.67 -7.01
CA GLY A 3 3.24 -3.40 -6.01
C GLY A 3 3.32 -4.91 -6.26
N ALA A 4 2.23 -5.53 -6.72
CA ALA A 4 2.25 -6.93 -7.09
C ALA A 4 3.15 -7.19 -8.31
N ILE A 5 3.10 -6.31 -9.31
CA ILE A 5 3.95 -6.36 -10.51
C ILE A 5 5.43 -6.16 -10.14
N ALA A 6 5.70 -5.14 -9.33
CA ALA A 6 7.05 -4.84 -8.86
C ALA A 6 7.63 -5.97 -7.98
N GLY A 7 6.80 -6.59 -7.15
CA GLY A 7 7.18 -7.75 -6.35
C GLY A 7 7.57 -8.95 -7.21
N ASP A 8 6.80 -9.24 -8.25
CA ASP A 8 7.10 -10.31 -9.21
C ASP A 8 8.43 -10.08 -9.94
N LEU A 9 8.65 -8.86 -10.44
CA LEU A 9 9.92 -8.48 -11.08
C LEU A 9 11.10 -8.54 -10.10
N ALA A 10 10.88 -8.18 -8.84
CA ALA A 10 11.90 -8.26 -7.81
C ALA A 10 12.27 -9.71 -7.49
N ALA A 11 11.30 -10.63 -7.49
CA ALA A 11 11.55 -12.06 -7.33
C ALA A 11 12.45 -12.58 -8.45
N TRP A 12 12.11 -12.30 -9.70
CA TRP A 12 12.93 -12.65 -10.86
C TRP A 12 14.35 -12.07 -10.75
N THR A 13 14.46 -10.80 -10.38
CA THR A 13 15.75 -10.10 -10.26
C THR A 13 16.60 -10.71 -9.15
N TYR A 14 16.01 -11.03 -8.00
CA TYR A 14 16.72 -11.71 -6.91
C TYR A 14 17.29 -13.08 -7.34
N GLU A 15 16.57 -13.82 -8.17
CA GLU A 15 16.98 -15.14 -8.65
C GLU A 15 18.07 -15.09 -9.73
N ASN A 16 18.02 -14.08 -10.60
CA ASN A 16 18.87 -14.00 -11.79
C ASN A 16 19.98 -12.95 -11.69
N ASP A 17 19.80 -11.87 -10.91
CA ASP A 17 20.75 -10.77 -10.79
C ASP A 17 20.66 -10.14 -9.38
N ARG A 18 21.29 -10.79 -8.41
CA ARG A 18 21.26 -10.34 -7.02
C ARG A 18 21.92 -8.97 -6.81
N GLU A 19 22.94 -8.64 -7.58
CA GLU A 19 23.61 -7.35 -7.47
C GLU A 19 22.65 -6.22 -7.88
N CYS A 20 21.97 -6.39 -9.01
CA CYS A 20 20.93 -5.48 -9.45
C CYS A 20 19.77 -5.40 -8.45
N PHE A 21 19.35 -6.53 -7.86
CA PHE A 21 18.30 -6.54 -6.85
C PHE A 21 18.62 -5.65 -5.65
N TYR A 22 19.84 -5.71 -5.12
CA TYR A 22 20.23 -4.87 -3.98
C TYR A 22 20.47 -3.41 -4.37
N ALA A 23 20.84 -3.15 -5.62
CA ALA A 23 21.07 -1.79 -6.12
C ALA A 23 19.76 -1.07 -6.51
N SER A 24 18.83 -1.77 -7.16
CA SER A 24 17.66 -1.18 -7.80
C SER A 24 16.36 -1.99 -7.69
N LEU A 25 16.30 -2.98 -6.84
CA LEU A 25 15.19 -3.88 -6.58
C LEU A 25 14.74 -4.70 -7.80
N THR A 26 14.66 -4.09 -8.97
CA THR A 26 14.22 -4.73 -10.23
C THR A 26 15.16 -4.42 -11.37
N SER A 27 15.41 -5.41 -12.23
CA SER A 27 16.21 -5.27 -13.45
C SER A 27 15.34 -4.86 -14.64
N LYS A 28 15.93 -4.11 -15.56
CA LYS A 28 15.30 -3.82 -16.87
C LYS A 28 15.07 -5.08 -17.72
N ASP A 29 15.86 -6.12 -17.47
CA ASP A 29 15.80 -7.40 -18.18
C ASP A 29 14.87 -8.41 -17.50
N ALA A 30 14.25 -8.04 -16.37
CA ALA A 30 13.33 -8.89 -15.63
C ALA A 30 12.11 -9.24 -16.49
N VAL A 31 11.62 -10.47 -16.34
CA VAL A 31 10.46 -10.99 -17.05
C VAL A 31 9.35 -11.30 -16.05
N LEU A 32 8.13 -10.91 -16.39
CA LEU A 32 6.95 -11.23 -15.58
C LEU A 32 6.68 -12.74 -15.63
N SER A 33 6.49 -13.32 -14.46
CA SER A 33 5.86 -14.64 -14.31
C SER A 33 4.38 -14.60 -14.72
N ASN A 34 3.68 -15.72 -14.63
CA ASN A 34 2.22 -15.72 -14.83
C ASN A 34 1.52 -14.85 -13.78
N LEU A 35 2.00 -14.86 -12.53
CA LEU A 35 1.47 -14.02 -11.45
C LEU A 35 1.59 -12.52 -11.77
N GLY A 36 2.76 -12.09 -12.22
CA GLY A 36 2.99 -10.71 -12.63
C GLY A 36 2.14 -10.29 -13.83
N LYS A 37 1.96 -11.19 -14.81
CA LYS A 37 1.04 -10.97 -15.95
C LYS A 37 -0.41 -10.83 -15.47
N THR A 38 -0.87 -11.73 -14.60
CA THR A 38 -2.20 -11.66 -13.99
C THR A 38 -2.42 -10.34 -13.23
N ALA A 39 -1.41 -9.86 -12.49
CA ALA A 39 -1.47 -8.57 -11.82
C ALA A 39 -1.60 -7.40 -12.80
N LEU A 40 -0.82 -7.41 -13.88
CA LEU A 40 -0.86 -6.38 -14.93
C LEU A 40 -2.21 -6.37 -15.64
N ASP A 41 -2.64 -7.52 -16.15
CA ASP A 41 -3.87 -7.66 -16.93
C ASP A 41 -5.12 -7.31 -16.10
N THR A 42 -5.18 -7.74 -14.84
CA THR A 42 -6.28 -7.38 -13.93
C THR A 42 -6.33 -5.89 -13.67
N SER A 43 -5.16 -5.26 -13.51
CA SER A 43 -5.09 -3.81 -13.30
C SER A 43 -5.58 -3.03 -14.51
N LEU A 44 -5.12 -3.39 -15.70
CA LEU A 44 -5.55 -2.74 -16.95
C LEU A 44 -7.04 -2.94 -17.22
N TRP A 45 -7.53 -4.16 -17.04
CA TRP A 45 -8.96 -4.47 -17.16
C TRP A 45 -9.82 -3.64 -16.18
N SER A 46 -9.36 -3.49 -14.93
CA SER A 46 -10.05 -2.67 -13.93
C SER A 46 -10.12 -1.19 -14.32
N LEU A 47 -9.05 -0.66 -14.92
CA LEU A 47 -9.00 0.71 -15.41
C LEU A 47 -9.97 0.94 -16.59
N ASP A 48 -10.00 0.02 -17.53
CA ASP A 48 -10.85 0.12 -18.71
C ASP A 48 -12.34 0.07 -18.34
N ARG A 49 -12.72 -0.73 -17.34
CA ARG A 49 -14.09 -0.78 -16.83
C ARG A 49 -14.53 0.48 -16.10
N ARG A 50 -13.66 1.07 -15.28
CA ARG A 50 -13.98 2.34 -14.62
C ARG A 50 -14.25 3.49 -15.58
N ARG A 51 -13.57 3.51 -16.74
CA ARG A 51 -13.82 4.50 -17.79
C ARG A 51 -15.19 4.36 -18.43
N ASN A 52 -15.79 3.17 -18.38
CA ASN A 52 -17.04 2.86 -19.07
C ASN A 52 -18.26 2.83 -18.13
N ASP A 53 -18.17 3.36 -16.90
CA ASP A 53 -19.25 3.42 -15.88
C ASP A 53 -19.98 2.08 -15.60
N CYS A 54 -19.39 0.96 -15.98
CA CYS A 54 -19.98 -0.36 -15.80
C CYS A 54 -19.70 -0.89 -14.40
N ILE A 55 -20.65 -0.65 -13.48
CA ILE A 55 -20.55 -1.00 -12.04
C ILE A 55 -20.82 -2.49 -11.77
N GLU A 56 -21.34 -3.25 -12.70
CA GLU A 56 -21.55 -4.67 -12.50
C GLU A 56 -20.29 -5.47 -12.83
N LEU A 57 -19.59 -5.90 -11.78
CA LEU A 57 -18.61 -6.96 -11.84
C LEU A 57 -19.27 -8.31 -12.15
N LYS A 58 -19.84 -8.45 -13.33
CA LYS A 58 -19.90 -9.78 -13.94
C LYS A 58 -18.48 -10.06 -14.35
N ILE A 59 -17.79 -10.89 -13.56
CA ILE A 59 -16.47 -11.40 -13.90
C ILE A 59 -16.62 -12.34 -15.10
N GLN A 60 -16.95 -11.80 -16.25
CA GLN A 60 -16.62 -12.37 -17.55
C GLN A 60 -15.21 -11.86 -17.84
N ALA A 61 -14.28 -12.32 -17.02
CA ALA A 61 -12.90 -11.97 -17.22
C ALA A 61 -12.37 -12.74 -18.43
N PRO A 62 -11.59 -12.09 -19.31
CA PRO A 62 -10.63 -12.81 -20.13
C PRO A 62 -9.57 -13.51 -19.28
N LEU A 63 -9.61 -13.31 -17.98
CA LEU A 63 -8.75 -13.85 -16.97
C LEU A 63 -9.41 -15.12 -16.42
N ASN A 64 -9.08 -16.26 -16.99
CA ASN A 64 -9.32 -17.58 -16.40
C ASN A 64 -8.01 -18.05 -15.75
N PRO A 65 -7.65 -17.53 -14.55
CA PRO A 65 -6.48 -18.04 -13.86
C PRO A 65 -6.76 -19.52 -13.52
N THR A 66 -5.92 -20.38 -14.05
CA THR A 66 -6.00 -21.82 -13.81
C THR A 66 -5.40 -22.19 -12.47
N ASP A 67 -4.50 -21.34 -11.95
CA ASP A 67 -3.80 -21.54 -10.70
C ASP A 67 -4.46 -20.73 -9.56
N TYR A 68 -4.52 -21.32 -8.38
CA TYR A 68 -5.04 -20.67 -7.17
C TYR A 68 -4.19 -19.45 -6.73
N ALA A 69 -2.90 -19.48 -6.96
CA ALA A 69 -2.00 -18.34 -6.70
C ALA A 69 -2.36 -17.14 -7.60
N ASP A 70 -2.59 -17.36 -8.89
CA ASP A 70 -3.06 -16.33 -9.82
C ASP A 70 -4.40 -15.74 -9.39
N ARG A 71 -5.33 -16.59 -8.91
CA ARG A 71 -6.64 -16.16 -8.39
C ARG A 71 -6.50 -15.23 -7.18
N LEU A 72 -5.54 -15.52 -6.29
CA LEU A 72 -5.28 -14.69 -5.11
C LEU A 72 -4.71 -13.32 -5.49
N ILE A 73 -3.77 -13.28 -6.44
CA ILE A 73 -3.21 -12.03 -6.97
C ILE A 73 -4.28 -11.22 -7.71
N MET A 74 -5.14 -11.87 -8.48
CA MET A 74 -6.28 -11.21 -9.12
C MET A 74 -7.19 -10.53 -8.10
N LEU A 75 -7.55 -11.22 -7.01
CA LEU A 75 -8.38 -10.65 -5.94
C LEU A 75 -7.71 -9.48 -5.23
N ALA A 76 -6.41 -9.55 -4.97
CA ALA A 76 -5.67 -8.43 -4.39
C ALA A 76 -5.75 -7.18 -5.29
N ASN A 77 -5.58 -7.36 -6.60
CA ASN A 77 -5.71 -6.26 -7.55
C ASN A 77 -7.16 -5.72 -7.62
N LEU A 78 -8.15 -6.59 -7.68
CA LEU A 78 -9.56 -6.16 -7.68
C LEU A 78 -9.91 -5.38 -6.41
N ALA A 79 -9.37 -5.78 -5.25
CA ALA A 79 -9.60 -5.09 -3.99
C ALA A 79 -9.05 -3.66 -3.98
N TRP A 80 -7.97 -3.41 -4.71
CA TRP A 80 -7.40 -2.07 -4.88
C TRP A 80 -8.32 -1.13 -5.69
N TYR A 81 -8.91 -1.64 -6.78
CA TYR A 81 -9.68 -0.82 -7.71
C TYR A 81 -11.16 -0.73 -7.39
N ASN A 82 -11.72 -1.65 -6.59
CA ASN A 82 -13.15 -1.72 -6.32
C ASN A 82 -13.52 -1.13 -4.96
N GLU A 83 -14.48 -0.23 -4.95
CA GLU A 83 -14.97 0.43 -3.74
C GLU A 83 -16.06 -0.40 -2.99
N ASN A 84 -16.68 -1.41 -3.65
CA ASN A 84 -17.73 -2.21 -3.05
C ASN A 84 -17.22 -3.53 -2.47
N PRO A 85 -17.12 -3.65 -1.10
CA PRO A 85 -16.62 -4.86 -0.46
C PRO A 85 -17.49 -6.08 -0.68
N GLN A 86 -18.80 -5.92 -0.72
CA GLN A 86 -19.73 -7.06 -0.83
C GLN A 86 -19.62 -7.74 -2.19
N SER A 87 -19.43 -6.97 -3.27
CA SER A 87 -19.21 -7.55 -4.59
C SER A 87 -17.90 -8.31 -4.67
N LEU A 88 -16.85 -7.84 -3.98
CA LEU A 88 -15.54 -8.53 -3.92
C LEU A 88 -15.57 -9.82 -3.14
N LEU A 89 -16.27 -9.86 -2.00
CA LEU A 89 -16.46 -11.07 -1.22
C LEU A 89 -17.28 -12.12 -1.97
N LYS A 90 -18.26 -11.67 -2.75
CA LYS A 90 -18.99 -12.55 -3.69
C LYS A 90 -18.05 -13.10 -4.75
N SER A 91 -17.21 -12.25 -5.33
CA SER A 91 -16.21 -12.66 -6.32
C SER A 91 -15.21 -13.68 -5.76
N ALA A 92 -14.76 -13.52 -4.50
CA ALA A 92 -13.89 -14.50 -3.88
C ALA A 92 -14.54 -15.89 -3.79
N LYS A 93 -15.83 -15.96 -3.47
CA LYS A 93 -16.59 -17.22 -3.47
C LYS A 93 -16.73 -17.84 -4.87
N GLU A 94 -16.91 -17.03 -5.89
CA GLU A 94 -17.02 -17.51 -7.27
C GLU A 94 -15.67 -17.99 -7.82
N ILE A 95 -14.59 -17.26 -7.48
CA ILE A 95 -13.24 -17.57 -7.93
C ILE A 95 -12.66 -18.83 -7.26
N PHE A 96 -12.94 -19.03 -5.96
CA PHE A 96 -12.49 -20.17 -5.17
C PHE A 96 -13.61 -21.13 -4.79
N TYR A 97 -14.58 -21.35 -5.69
CA TYR A 97 -15.78 -22.16 -5.40
C TYR A 97 -15.46 -23.59 -4.94
N ASP A 98 -14.33 -24.11 -5.35
CA ASP A 98 -13.84 -25.48 -5.12
C ASP A 98 -12.73 -25.58 -4.06
N ASP A 99 -12.24 -24.44 -3.55
CA ASP A 99 -11.16 -24.37 -2.57
C ASP A 99 -11.51 -23.50 -1.35
N LYS A 100 -11.75 -24.17 -0.22
CA LYS A 100 -12.10 -23.47 1.03
C LYS A 100 -10.94 -22.65 1.61
N GLU A 101 -9.70 -23.13 1.49
CA GLU A 101 -8.52 -22.40 1.95
C GLU A 101 -8.27 -21.19 1.09
N GLY A 102 -8.33 -21.34 -0.23
CA GLY A 102 -8.22 -20.24 -1.19
C GLY A 102 -9.31 -19.19 -1.00
N MET A 103 -10.57 -19.62 -0.78
CA MET A 103 -11.66 -18.69 -0.48
C MET A 103 -11.39 -17.90 0.81
N TYR A 104 -10.87 -18.56 1.84
CA TYR A 104 -10.55 -17.89 3.10
C TYR A 104 -9.38 -16.91 2.94
N ALA A 105 -8.29 -17.32 2.28
CA ALA A 105 -7.17 -16.44 1.94
C ALA A 105 -7.61 -15.26 1.05
N GLY A 106 -8.49 -15.52 0.09
CA GLY A 106 -9.08 -14.50 -0.80
C GLY A 106 -9.89 -13.45 -0.03
N ASN A 107 -10.70 -13.85 0.93
CA ASN A 107 -11.44 -12.91 1.77
C ASN A 107 -10.48 -12.04 2.61
N ILE A 108 -9.45 -12.67 3.20
CA ILE A 108 -8.46 -11.97 4.01
C ILE A 108 -7.69 -10.94 3.18
N ILE A 109 -7.18 -11.29 2.00
CA ILE A 109 -6.40 -10.36 1.18
C ILE A 109 -7.25 -9.16 0.75
N VAL A 110 -8.53 -9.36 0.43
CA VAL A 110 -9.48 -8.29 0.12
C VAL A 110 -9.63 -7.33 1.30
N GLU A 111 -9.85 -7.87 2.51
CA GLU A 111 -9.99 -7.05 3.72
C GLU A 111 -8.71 -6.27 4.06
N LEU A 112 -7.54 -6.93 3.97
CA LEU A 112 -6.25 -6.32 4.25
C LEU A 112 -5.94 -5.17 3.28
N ILE A 113 -6.00 -5.42 1.97
CA ILE A 113 -5.74 -4.40 0.94
C ILE A 113 -6.65 -3.20 1.14
N ARG A 114 -7.94 -3.43 1.34
CA ARG A 114 -8.89 -2.33 1.55
C ARG A 114 -8.63 -1.56 2.82
N SER A 115 -8.38 -2.25 3.93
CA SER A 115 -8.11 -1.62 5.22
C SER A 115 -6.87 -0.72 5.13
N LEU A 116 -5.80 -1.21 4.51
CA LEU A 116 -4.57 -0.43 4.31
C LEU A 116 -4.80 0.73 3.33
N HIS A 117 -5.54 0.49 2.24
CA HIS A 117 -5.80 1.49 1.21
C HIS A 117 -6.66 2.66 1.71
N ILE A 118 -7.55 2.44 2.68
CA ILE A 118 -8.33 3.51 3.33
C ILE A 118 -7.57 4.16 4.50
N GLY A 119 -6.32 3.79 4.75
CA GLY A 119 -5.42 4.41 5.71
C GLY A 119 -5.44 3.83 7.11
N LYS A 120 -5.95 2.59 7.32
CA LYS A 120 -5.78 1.91 8.60
C LYS A 120 -4.32 1.56 8.85
N SER A 121 -3.90 1.63 10.09
CA SER A 121 -2.59 1.12 10.52
C SER A 121 -2.49 -0.39 10.33
N LYS A 122 -1.26 -0.92 10.35
CA LYS A 122 -1.02 -2.37 10.32
C LYS A 122 -1.78 -3.11 11.42
N LYS A 123 -1.80 -2.55 12.63
CA LYS A 123 -2.48 -3.12 13.78
C LYS A 123 -4.00 -3.17 13.59
N GLU A 124 -4.59 -2.10 13.09
CA GLU A 124 -6.03 -2.03 12.82
C GLU A 124 -6.44 -2.93 11.65
N ALA A 125 -5.62 -3.01 10.60
CA ALA A 125 -5.86 -3.88 9.45
C ALA A 125 -5.78 -5.37 9.83
N LEU A 126 -4.90 -5.72 10.79
CA LEU A 126 -4.75 -7.08 11.30
C LEU A 126 -5.81 -7.46 12.36
N SER A 127 -6.79 -6.62 12.63
CA SER A 127 -7.81 -6.89 13.64
C SER A 127 -8.68 -8.10 13.28
N GLY A 128 -9.26 -8.74 14.31
CA GLY A 128 -10.20 -9.83 14.13
C GLY A 128 -9.57 -11.23 14.10
N HIS A 129 -10.27 -12.17 13.45
CA HIS A 129 -9.91 -13.59 13.47
C HIS A 129 -8.56 -13.89 12.82
N PHE A 130 -8.25 -13.21 11.71
CA PHE A 130 -6.97 -13.36 11.04
C PHE A 130 -5.80 -12.91 11.92
N GLY A 131 -5.95 -11.81 12.66
CA GLY A 131 -4.93 -11.35 13.60
C GLY A 131 -4.59 -12.39 14.67
N ASN A 132 -5.59 -13.08 15.21
CA ASN A 132 -5.37 -14.13 16.19
C ASN A 132 -4.61 -15.33 15.60
N ILE A 133 -4.98 -15.77 14.40
CA ILE A 133 -4.29 -16.87 13.70
C ILE A 133 -2.84 -16.46 13.39
N PHE A 134 -2.63 -15.26 12.88
CA PHE A 134 -1.31 -14.75 12.54
C PHE A 134 -0.39 -14.70 13.77
N VAL A 135 -0.86 -14.18 14.90
CA VAL A 135 -0.07 -14.13 16.15
C VAL A 135 0.32 -15.52 16.62
N GLN A 136 -0.57 -16.51 16.54
CA GLN A 136 -0.26 -17.88 16.89
C GLN A 136 0.79 -18.52 15.98
N MET A 137 0.69 -18.32 14.68
CA MET A 137 1.64 -18.87 13.71
C MET A 137 3.00 -18.19 13.75
N LYS A 138 3.03 -16.87 13.92
CA LYS A 138 4.24 -16.05 13.95
C LYS A 138 5.23 -16.46 15.06
N SER A 139 4.74 -16.94 16.19
CA SER A 139 5.57 -17.27 17.36
C SER A 139 6.59 -18.40 17.11
N GLY A 140 6.39 -19.22 16.07
CA GLY A 140 7.27 -20.32 15.69
C GLY A 140 8.11 -20.08 14.42
N TRP A 141 7.93 -18.95 13.75
CA TRP A 141 8.54 -18.76 12.44
C TRP A 141 10.00 -18.28 12.51
N GLN A 142 10.86 -19.05 11.83
CA GLN A 142 12.19 -18.61 11.42
C GLN A 142 12.19 -18.49 9.90
N TRP A 143 13.04 -17.65 9.35
CA TRP A 143 13.19 -17.43 7.90
C TRP A 143 13.51 -18.71 7.08
N LYS A 144 13.78 -19.82 7.76
CA LYS A 144 14.13 -21.13 7.19
C LYS A 144 12.98 -22.14 7.24
N ASP A 145 11.86 -21.81 7.84
CA ASP A 145 10.79 -22.79 8.14
C ASP A 145 9.70 -22.87 7.06
N SER A 146 10.06 -22.62 5.81
CA SER A 146 9.15 -22.77 4.69
C SER A 146 9.16 -24.17 4.12
N LYS A 147 8.00 -24.63 3.63
CA LYS A 147 7.88 -25.89 2.88
C LYS A 147 7.24 -25.61 1.54
N PRO A 148 7.68 -26.29 0.46
CA PRO A 148 7.08 -26.14 -0.87
C PRO A 148 5.58 -26.45 -0.95
N THR A 149 5.07 -27.19 0.05
CA THR A 149 3.66 -27.60 0.15
C THR A 149 2.78 -26.65 0.95
N ASP A 150 3.29 -25.48 1.29
CA ASP A 150 2.51 -24.51 2.06
C ASP A 150 1.32 -23.98 1.22
N GLY A 151 0.14 -23.92 1.85
CA GLY A 151 -1.06 -23.40 1.22
C GLY A 151 -1.09 -21.87 1.09
N LEU A 152 -2.07 -21.35 0.33
CA LEU A 152 -2.22 -19.92 0.06
C LEU A 152 -2.32 -19.06 1.33
N LEU A 153 -2.98 -19.57 2.36
CA LEU A 153 -3.10 -18.87 3.63
C LEU A 153 -1.73 -18.68 4.30
N THR A 154 -0.87 -19.68 4.23
CA THR A 154 0.50 -19.60 4.78
C THR A 154 1.34 -18.58 4.00
N TYR A 155 1.24 -18.55 2.67
CA TYR A 155 1.89 -17.53 1.85
C TYR A 155 1.41 -16.12 2.20
N LEU A 156 0.10 -15.93 2.36
CA LEU A 156 -0.46 -14.63 2.75
C LEU A 156 0.03 -14.19 4.14
N MET A 157 0.13 -15.10 5.09
CA MET A 157 0.65 -14.81 6.42
C MET A 157 2.15 -14.45 6.39
N ARG A 158 2.95 -15.12 5.58
CA ARG A 158 4.35 -14.77 5.37
C ARG A 158 4.51 -13.41 4.68
N ALA A 159 3.68 -13.14 3.69
CA ALA A 159 3.65 -11.83 3.04
C ALA A 159 3.31 -10.72 4.04
N TRP A 160 2.32 -10.98 4.90
CA TRP A 160 2.01 -10.06 6.00
C TRP A 160 3.18 -9.86 6.95
N TYR A 161 3.86 -10.94 7.36
CA TYR A 161 5.04 -10.85 8.23
C TYR A 161 6.16 -10.01 7.60
N CYS A 162 6.45 -10.22 6.32
CA CYS A 162 7.44 -9.43 5.59
C CYS A 162 7.06 -7.94 5.54
N PHE A 163 5.78 -7.65 5.34
CA PHE A 163 5.22 -6.30 5.34
C PHE A 163 5.19 -5.70 6.75
N GLU A 164 4.74 -6.44 7.78
CA GLU A 164 4.63 -5.96 9.16
C GLU A 164 5.98 -5.50 9.71
N THR A 165 7.05 -6.25 9.42
CA THR A 165 8.41 -5.98 9.88
C THR A 165 9.16 -4.95 9.05
N ALA A 166 8.55 -4.46 7.97
CA ALA A 166 9.14 -3.48 7.06
C ALA A 166 8.65 -2.06 7.34
N TRP A 167 9.43 -1.09 6.90
CA TRP A 167 9.12 0.35 7.00
C TRP A 167 8.83 1.01 5.65
N ASP A 168 9.12 0.34 4.54
CA ASP A 168 8.85 0.80 3.18
C ASP A 168 8.71 -0.36 2.20
N PHE A 169 8.46 -0.04 0.93
CA PHE A 169 8.31 -1.03 -0.13
C PHE A 169 9.58 -1.87 -0.34
N THR A 170 10.73 -1.23 -0.32
CA THR A 170 12.01 -1.90 -0.56
C THR A 170 12.33 -2.89 0.55
N SER A 171 12.22 -2.48 1.81
CA SER A 171 12.50 -3.36 2.95
C SER A 171 11.53 -4.55 3.02
N ALA A 172 10.26 -4.35 2.69
CA ALA A 172 9.29 -5.44 2.63
C ALA A 172 9.64 -6.46 1.55
N THR A 173 9.99 -5.99 0.36
CA THR A 173 10.37 -6.84 -0.77
C THR A 173 11.68 -7.57 -0.50
N HIS A 174 12.67 -6.91 0.12
CA HIS A 174 13.91 -7.56 0.58
C HIS A 174 13.61 -8.68 1.60
N ASN A 175 12.68 -8.43 2.52
CA ASN A 175 12.26 -9.44 3.47
C ASN A 175 11.64 -10.65 2.77
N ALA A 176 10.76 -10.43 1.81
CA ALA A 176 10.10 -11.50 1.06
C ALA A 176 11.06 -12.32 0.21
N ALA A 177 11.97 -11.66 -0.52
CA ALA A 177 12.90 -12.33 -1.44
C ALA A 177 13.91 -13.27 -0.76
N ARG A 178 14.20 -13.05 0.55
CA ARG A 178 15.16 -13.85 1.32
C ARG A 178 14.63 -15.20 1.80
N TRP A 179 13.33 -15.43 1.76
CA TRP A 179 12.77 -16.71 2.16
C TRP A 179 13.30 -17.84 1.26
N GLN A 180 13.62 -18.97 1.89
CA GLN A 180 14.07 -20.17 1.19
C GLN A 180 12.88 -21.13 1.00
N ASP A 181 12.99 -21.99 -0.01
CA ASP A 181 12.02 -23.06 -0.29
C ASP A 181 10.56 -22.58 -0.41
N VAL A 182 10.36 -21.42 -1.02
CA VAL A 182 9.04 -20.83 -1.31
C VAL A 182 8.89 -20.53 -2.79
N ASP A 183 7.64 -20.44 -3.27
CA ASP A 183 7.37 -19.70 -4.50
C ASP A 183 7.62 -18.20 -4.21
N ARG A 184 8.78 -17.74 -4.66
CA ARG A 184 9.25 -16.38 -4.41
C ARG A 184 8.43 -15.36 -5.16
N HIS A 185 7.98 -15.71 -6.38
CA HIS A 185 7.12 -14.84 -7.16
C HIS A 185 5.80 -14.56 -6.44
N LEU A 186 5.14 -15.61 -5.92
CA LEU A 186 3.92 -15.45 -5.13
C LEU A 186 4.16 -14.63 -3.86
N LEU A 187 5.20 -14.96 -3.10
CA LEU A 187 5.47 -14.27 -1.83
C LEU A 187 5.81 -12.78 -2.04
N CYS A 188 6.67 -12.46 -3.01
CA CYS A 188 7.04 -11.08 -3.32
C CYS A 188 5.87 -10.29 -3.91
N SER A 189 5.03 -10.91 -4.77
CA SER A 189 3.84 -10.26 -5.32
C SER A 189 2.81 -9.92 -4.26
N LEU A 190 2.50 -10.85 -3.34
CA LEU A 190 1.59 -10.60 -2.22
C LEU A 190 2.14 -9.53 -1.27
N THR A 191 3.43 -9.61 -0.94
CA THR A 191 4.10 -8.62 -0.08
C THR A 191 4.09 -7.25 -0.75
N GLY A 192 4.39 -7.17 -2.03
CA GLY A 192 4.34 -5.94 -2.81
C GLY A 192 2.94 -5.33 -2.85
N ALA A 193 1.91 -6.17 -3.02
CA ALA A 193 0.51 -5.73 -2.98
C ALA A 193 0.13 -5.10 -1.63
N LEU A 194 0.42 -5.79 -0.52
CA LEU A 194 0.16 -5.28 0.84
C LEU A 194 0.92 -3.98 1.11
N THR A 195 2.18 -3.94 0.70
CA THR A 195 3.06 -2.80 0.94
C THR A 195 2.63 -1.57 0.14
N GLU A 196 2.25 -1.76 -1.12
CA GLU A 196 1.70 -0.68 -1.94
C GLU A 196 0.41 -0.13 -1.34
N ALA A 197 -0.44 -0.98 -0.79
CA ALA A 197 -1.70 -0.55 -0.19
C ALA A 197 -1.50 0.44 0.96
N MET A 198 -0.37 0.37 1.66
CA MET A 198 -0.03 1.28 2.75
C MET A 198 0.98 2.37 2.35
N TYR A 199 2.05 2.01 1.65
CA TYR A 199 3.20 2.91 1.43
C TYR A 199 3.30 3.42 -0.01
N GLY A 200 2.58 2.80 -0.95
CA GLY A 200 2.85 2.97 -2.38
C GLY A 200 4.11 2.21 -2.82
N CYS A 201 4.35 2.15 -4.11
CA CYS A 201 5.53 1.52 -4.68
C CYS A 201 6.29 2.40 -5.69
N GLU A 202 5.85 3.63 -5.88
CA GLU A 202 6.41 4.53 -6.88
C GLU A 202 7.32 5.57 -6.25
N TYR A 203 8.62 5.38 -6.42
CA TYR A 203 9.65 6.31 -5.92
C TYR A 203 10.35 7.10 -7.04
N ARG A 204 10.04 6.79 -8.30
CA ARG A 204 10.74 7.37 -9.45
C ARG A 204 10.63 8.89 -9.51
N LEU A 205 9.45 9.43 -9.20
CA LEU A 205 9.22 10.87 -9.19
C LEU A 205 10.11 11.60 -8.17
N LEU A 206 10.42 10.95 -7.06
CA LEU A 206 11.31 11.49 -6.04
C LEU A 206 12.76 11.45 -6.49
N LYS A 207 13.17 10.46 -7.30
CA LYS A 207 14.54 10.36 -7.83
C LYS A 207 14.87 11.47 -8.81
N GLU A 208 14.04 11.66 -9.80
CA GLU A 208 14.24 12.67 -10.83
C GLU A 208 14.45 14.07 -10.22
N LYS A 209 13.86 14.28 -9.03
CA LYS A 209 13.89 15.54 -8.33
C LYS A 209 15.02 15.70 -7.29
N TYR A 210 15.44 14.63 -6.60
CA TYR A 210 16.36 14.71 -5.45
C TYR A 210 17.71 14.00 -5.62
N GLY A 211 17.97 13.43 -6.81
CA GLY A 211 19.23 12.72 -7.09
C GLY A 211 19.27 11.27 -6.61
N SER A 212 20.33 10.56 -7.01
CA SER A 212 20.42 9.10 -7.02
C SER A 212 20.56 8.41 -5.67
N ASN A 213 20.81 9.12 -4.58
CA ASN A 213 21.33 8.50 -3.34
C ASN A 213 20.28 8.12 -2.31
N TRP A 214 18.98 8.31 -2.59
CA TRP A 214 17.96 8.21 -1.55
C TRP A 214 17.02 7.01 -1.67
N TYR A 215 16.88 6.37 -2.85
CA TYR A 215 15.89 5.32 -3.04
C TYR A 215 16.38 4.24 -4.01
N ASN A 216 16.09 3.00 -3.70
CA ASN A 216 16.15 1.90 -4.63
C ASN A 216 15.01 2.04 -5.64
N PHE A 217 15.27 1.76 -6.91
CA PHE A 217 14.31 2.03 -7.97
C PHE A 217 13.63 0.75 -8.42
N ILE A 218 12.35 0.93 -8.70
CA ILE A 218 11.62 -0.05 -9.48
C ILE A 218 11.81 0.32 -10.94
N VAL A 219 12.59 -0.48 -11.65
CA VAL A 219 12.77 -0.38 -13.09
C VAL A 219 11.80 -1.36 -13.74
N TYR A 220 11.07 -0.91 -14.75
CA TYR A 220 10.15 -1.75 -15.47
C TYR A 220 10.71 -2.08 -16.86
N PRO A 221 10.67 -3.36 -17.28
CA PRO A 221 11.03 -3.76 -18.63
C PRO A 221 10.21 -3.02 -19.70
N ASP A 222 10.83 -2.70 -20.83
CA ASP A 222 10.17 -1.95 -21.92
C ASP A 222 8.92 -2.68 -22.43
N ALA A 223 8.93 -4.01 -22.45
CA ALA A 223 7.79 -4.83 -22.89
C ALA A 223 6.48 -4.62 -22.09
N ILE A 224 6.56 -4.13 -20.84
CA ILE A 224 5.39 -3.91 -19.99
C ILE A 224 5.17 -2.42 -19.66
N LYS A 225 6.08 -1.57 -20.10
CA LYS A 225 6.17 -0.17 -19.69
C LYS A 225 4.92 0.63 -20.01
N GLU A 226 4.30 0.43 -21.16
CA GLU A 226 3.07 1.11 -21.53
C GLU A 226 1.93 0.80 -20.56
N GLY A 227 1.70 -0.46 -20.24
CA GLY A 227 0.69 -0.87 -19.28
C GLY A 227 0.96 -0.31 -17.88
N VAL A 228 2.22 -0.34 -17.45
CA VAL A 228 2.64 0.23 -16.15
C VAL A 228 2.42 1.74 -16.13
N LEU A 229 2.72 2.46 -17.20
CA LEU A 229 2.48 3.91 -17.28
C LEU A 229 1.00 4.25 -17.14
N ARG A 230 0.10 3.52 -17.80
CA ARG A 230 -1.35 3.70 -17.65
C ARG A 230 -1.81 3.50 -16.19
N ILE A 231 -1.27 2.48 -15.51
CA ILE A 231 -1.58 2.23 -14.09
C ILE A 231 -1.03 3.39 -13.23
N LYS A 232 0.19 3.84 -13.48
CA LYS A 232 0.80 4.98 -12.78
C LYS A 232 0.00 6.26 -12.92
N ASP A 233 -0.41 6.59 -14.12
CA ASP A 233 -1.21 7.79 -14.39
C ASP A 233 -2.51 7.74 -13.59
N TYR A 234 -3.20 6.59 -13.61
CA TYR A 234 -4.41 6.42 -12.82
C TYR A 234 -4.12 6.57 -11.31
N GLN A 235 -3.07 5.94 -10.80
CA GLN A 235 -2.71 6.04 -9.39
C GLN A 235 -2.30 7.46 -9.02
N TYR A 236 -1.61 8.17 -9.92
CA TYR A 236 -1.26 9.57 -9.70
C TYR A 236 -2.50 10.45 -9.54
N GLU A 237 -3.50 10.26 -10.39
CA GLU A 237 -4.77 11.00 -10.35
C GLU A 237 -5.65 10.60 -9.15
N ASN A 238 -5.55 9.34 -8.70
CA ASN A 238 -6.45 8.75 -7.70
C ASN A 238 -5.71 8.22 -6.46
N ARG A 239 -4.60 8.83 -6.08
CA ARG A 239 -3.79 8.40 -4.93
C ARG A 239 -4.58 8.42 -3.63
N ASN A 240 -4.54 7.27 -2.93
CA ASN A 240 -5.09 7.10 -1.60
C ASN A 240 -4.03 6.63 -0.60
N PHE A 241 -2.75 6.94 -0.82
CA PHE A 241 -1.70 6.50 0.09
C PHE A 241 -0.71 7.62 0.39
N PHE A 242 -0.09 7.47 1.52
CA PHE A 242 0.96 8.34 2.01
C PHE A 242 2.27 7.56 2.03
N PRO A 243 3.28 7.94 1.26
CA PRO A 243 4.58 7.34 1.42
C PRO A 243 5.09 7.64 2.82
N LYS A 244 5.26 6.60 3.62
CA LYS A 244 5.92 6.71 4.92
C LYS A 244 7.41 6.89 4.66
N ASN A 245 7.95 8.05 5.02
CA ASN A 245 9.38 8.27 4.98
C ASN A 245 10.02 7.56 6.18
N SER A 246 11.00 6.69 5.95
CA SER A 246 11.73 5.98 7.00
C SER A 246 12.40 6.92 8.02
N ALA A 247 12.78 8.12 7.61
CA ALA A 247 13.29 9.15 8.52
C ALA A 247 12.26 9.66 9.53
N LEU A 248 10.97 9.42 9.28
CA LEU A 248 9.85 9.88 10.13
C LEU A 248 9.36 8.81 11.12
N THR A 249 10.02 7.66 11.18
CA THR A 249 9.59 6.53 12.02
C THR A 249 9.82 6.72 13.52
N ASN A 250 10.50 7.77 13.92
CA ASN A 250 10.79 8.04 15.34
C ASN A 250 9.66 8.81 16.06
N VAL A 251 8.41 8.53 15.70
CA VAL A 251 7.22 9.16 16.31
C VAL A 251 7.23 9.02 17.84
N GLU A 252 7.74 7.89 18.37
CA GLU A 252 7.86 7.62 19.80
C GLU A 252 8.84 8.55 20.54
N ARG A 253 9.73 9.22 19.82
CA ARG A 253 10.70 10.17 20.40
C ARG A 253 10.16 11.57 20.51
N HIS A 254 8.99 11.85 19.95
CA HIS A 254 8.35 13.17 20.03
C HIS A 254 7.41 13.24 21.23
N ILE A 255 7.48 14.34 21.96
CA ILE A 255 6.47 14.67 22.95
C ILE A 255 5.39 15.46 22.24
N TRP A 256 4.18 14.91 22.25
CA TRP A 256 3.03 15.49 21.60
C TRP A 256 2.19 16.27 22.61
N THR A 257 2.02 17.56 22.39
CA THR A 257 1.20 18.42 23.24
C THR A 257 -0.03 18.88 22.50
N HIS A 258 -1.16 18.91 23.17
CA HIS A 258 -2.40 19.46 22.60
C HIS A 258 -2.16 20.89 22.11
N TYR A 259 -2.72 21.20 20.95
CA TYR A 259 -2.65 22.52 20.34
C TYR A 259 -4.05 22.99 19.99
N ASP A 260 -4.41 24.21 20.41
CA ASP A 260 -5.70 24.85 20.12
C ASP A 260 -5.68 25.38 18.67
N SER A 261 -6.08 24.52 17.77
CA SER A 261 -5.96 24.71 16.32
C SER A 261 -7.25 25.26 15.72
N SER A 262 -7.13 26.20 14.78
CA SER A 262 -8.25 26.64 13.95
C SER A 262 -8.87 25.53 13.07
N PHE A 263 -8.14 24.44 12.88
CA PHE A 263 -8.63 23.24 12.19
C PHE A 263 -9.41 22.29 13.11
N GLU A 264 -9.33 22.44 14.44
CA GLU A 264 -10.08 21.61 15.38
C GLU A 264 -11.59 21.74 15.12
N ASN A 265 -12.28 20.61 15.00
CA ASN A 265 -13.71 20.53 14.64
C ASN A 265 -14.07 20.90 13.19
N ARG A 266 -13.12 21.23 12.34
CA ARG A 266 -13.39 21.53 10.94
C ARG A 266 -13.84 20.26 10.22
N GLN A 267 -14.91 20.38 9.45
CA GLN A 267 -15.53 19.27 8.73
C GLN A 267 -15.18 19.33 7.24
N PHE A 268 -14.95 18.18 6.68
CA PHE A 268 -14.66 17.97 5.26
C PHE A 268 -15.57 16.90 4.69
N SER A 269 -15.99 17.09 3.46
CA SER A 269 -16.70 16.05 2.70
C SER A 269 -15.79 14.84 2.44
N SER A 270 -16.36 13.71 2.07
CA SER A 270 -15.58 12.53 1.68
C SER A 270 -14.66 12.81 0.49
N GLU A 271 -15.03 13.73 -0.40
CA GLU A 271 -14.21 14.13 -1.54
C GLU A 271 -13.00 14.96 -1.11
N GLU A 272 -13.23 15.96 -0.25
CA GLU A 272 -12.14 16.77 0.34
C GLU A 272 -11.20 15.90 1.17
N TYR A 273 -11.73 15.04 2.04
CA TYR A 273 -10.93 14.07 2.77
C TYR A 273 -10.04 13.24 1.83
N ARG A 274 -10.61 12.65 0.76
CA ARG A 274 -9.83 11.90 -0.24
C ARG A 274 -8.76 12.75 -0.92
N ARG A 275 -9.03 14.02 -1.16
CA ARG A 275 -8.06 14.97 -1.72
C ARG A 275 -6.94 15.27 -0.72
N HIS A 276 -7.29 15.50 0.54
CA HIS A 276 -6.33 15.74 1.62
C HIS A 276 -5.39 14.56 1.80
N ILE A 277 -5.93 13.34 1.94
CA ILE A 277 -5.11 12.15 2.10
C ILE A 277 -4.29 11.80 0.85
N ARG A 278 -4.57 12.38 -0.30
CA ARG A 278 -3.75 12.27 -1.52
C ARG A 278 -2.62 13.29 -1.60
N SER A 279 -2.65 14.31 -0.78
CA SER A 279 -1.67 15.39 -0.80
C SER A 279 -0.37 14.99 -0.09
N SER A 280 0.24 13.89 -0.51
CA SER A 280 1.60 13.56 -0.09
C SER A 280 2.60 14.53 -0.71
N TYR A 281 3.71 14.73 -0.03
CA TYR A 281 4.83 15.52 -0.53
C TYR A 281 5.22 15.09 -1.95
N THR A 282 5.01 15.97 -2.91
CA THR A 282 5.21 15.67 -4.34
C THR A 282 6.37 16.46 -4.95
N GLY A 283 7.02 17.33 -4.20
CA GLY A 283 8.11 18.09 -4.76
C GLY A 283 8.65 19.20 -3.86
N TRP A 284 9.77 19.81 -4.30
CA TRP A 284 10.41 20.91 -3.58
C TRP A 284 9.50 22.13 -3.35
N GLU A 285 8.56 22.37 -4.24
CA GLU A 285 7.57 23.46 -4.12
C GLU A 285 6.52 23.15 -3.04
N TYR A 286 6.28 21.86 -2.77
CA TYR A 286 5.36 21.40 -1.73
C TYR A 286 6.17 20.86 -0.56
N ARG A 287 6.60 21.75 0.34
CA ARG A 287 7.51 21.43 1.43
C ARG A 287 6.90 20.59 2.53
N TYR A 288 5.57 20.57 2.61
CA TYR A 288 4.83 19.85 3.64
C TYR A 288 4.23 18.59 3.08
N GLY A 289 4.36 17.51 3.82
CA GLY A 289 3.76 16.23 3.50
C GLY A 289 2.94 15.71 4.65
N ILE A 290 2.11 14.72 4.36
CA ILE A 290 1.35 14.00 5.38
C ILE A 290 1.50 12.49 5.19
N TYR A 291 1.38 11.75 6.28
CA TYR A 291 1.19 10.31 6.26
C TYR A 291 0.25 9.87 7.38
N LEU A 292 -0.40 8.72 7.18
CA LEU A 292 -1.34 8.14 8.13
C LEU A 292 -0.70 6.93 8.81
N ASP A 293 -0.69 6.91 10.14
CA ASP A 293 -0.20 5.78 10.91
C ASP A 293 -0.93 5.72 12.27
N ASP A 294 -1.40 4.53 12.63
CA ASP A 294 -2.12 4.25 13.89
C ASP A 294 -3.26 5.24 14.21
N GLY A 295 -4.05 5.58 13.19
CA GLY A 295 -5.19 6.50 13.30
C GLY A 295 -4.82 7.98 13.41
N TRP A 296 -3.54 8.32 13.35
CA TRP A 296 -3.03 9.69 13.31
C TRP A 296 -2.61 10.09 11.90
N VAL A 297 -2.94 11.30 11.51
CA VAL A 297 -2.38 12.00 10.35
C VAL A 297 -1.20 12.83 10.86
N TYR A 298 -0.01 12.49 10.42
CA TYR A 298 1.22 13.22 10.76
C TYR A 298 1.56 14.20 9.67
N VAL A 299 1.81 15.43 10.06
CA VAL A 299 2.28 16.50 9.16
C VAL A 299 3.78 16.67 9.36
N TYR A 300 4.51 16.68 8.26
CA TYR A 300 5.96 16.82 8.28
C TYR A 300 6.47 17.79 7.23
N ARG A 301 7.67 18.31 7.48
CA ARG A 301 8.45 19.09 6.52
C ARG A 301 9.88 18.58 6.50
N SER A 302 10.40 18.26 5.32
CA SER A 302 11.69 17.58 5.16
C SER A 302 11.71 16.25 5.93
N ALA A 303 12.43 16.13 7.02
CA ALA A 303 12.46 14.94 7.88
C ALA A 303 11.95 15.24 9.30
N VAL A 304 11.28 16.35 9.51
CA VAL A 304 10.83 16.81 10.84
C VAL A 304 9.32 16.69 10.93
N LEU A 305 8.83 15.98 11.95
CA LEU A 305 7.42 15.94 12.32
C LEU A 305 7.02 17.25 13.00
N LEU A 306 5.96 17.87 12.53
CA LEU A 306 5.53 19.20 12.96
C LEU A 306 4.28 19.13 13.83
N ALA A 307 3.27 18.42 13.32
CA ALA A 307 1.97 18.28 13.96
C ALA A 307 1.38 16.90 13.66
N ARG A 308 0.36 16.54 14.42
CA ARG A 308 -0.51 15.40 14.10
C ARG A 308 -1.94 15.71 14.50
N PHE A 309 -2.90 15.04 13.86
CA PHE A 309 -4.31 15.13 14.16
C PHE A 309 -5.02 13.83 13.77
N ARG A 310 -6.28 13.70 14.14
CA ARG A 310 -7.14 12.58 13.74
C ARG A 310 -8.26 13.04 12.82
N TYR A 311 -8.67 12.17 11.90
CA TYR A 311 -9.97 12.31 11.25
C TYR A 311 -10.98 11.40 11.95
N VAL A 312 -12.06 12.00 12.42
CA VAL A 312 -13.23 11.27 12.94
C VAL A 312 -14.32 11.32 11.89
N GLN A 313 -14.67 10.17 11.35
CA GLN A 313 -15.77 10.04 10.39
C GLN A 313 -17.12 10.00 11.12
N LYS A 314 -18.04 10.89 10.72
CA LYS A 314 -19.44 10.81 11.09
C LYS A 314 -20.29 11.02 9.84
N ASP A 315 -21.11 10.03 9.50
CA ASP A 315 -21.91 10.00 8.28
C ASP A 315 -21.03 10.19 7.02
N ARG A 316 -21.24 11.28 6.29
CA ARG A 316 -20.48 11.64 5.07
C ARG A 316 -19.36 12.65 5.31
N PHE A 317 -19.13 13.04 6.56
CA PHE A 317 -18.17 14.06 6.90
C PHE A 317 -17.00 13.48 7.70
N TYR A 318 -15.84 14.08 7.51
CA TYR A 318 -14.62 13.82 8.23
C TYR A 318 -14.25 15.07 9.02
N THR A 319 -14.14 14.94 10.33
CA THR A 319 -13.86 16.05 11.23
C THR A 319 -12.44 15.92 11.77
N ILE A 320 -11.66 16.99 11.72
CA ILE A 320 -10.34 17.03 12.37
C ILE A 320 -10.54 17.12 13.88
N LYS A 321 -9.80 16.27 14.59
CA LYS A 321 -9.81 16.17 16.05
C LYS A 321 -8.42 15.94 16.61
N ASP A 322 -8.24 16.27 17.88
CA ASP A 322 -7.05 15.96 18.66
C ASP A 322 -5.78 16.56 18.06
N VAL A 323 -5.81 17.81 17.60
CA VAL A 323 -4.62 18.46 17.03
C VAL A 323 -3.52 18.56 18.08
N GLN A 324 -2.32 18.08 17.73
CA GLN A 324 -1.16 18.07 18.59
C GLN A 324 0.06 18.63 17.87
N LYS A 325 0.89 19.32 18.62
CA LYS A 325 2.18 19.86 18.20
C LYS A 325 3.32 18.96 18.66
N SER A 326 4.32 18.76 17.82
CA SER A 326 5.58 18.13 18.20
C SER A 326 6.47 19.08 19.00
N ASP A 327 7.11 18.61 20.06
CA ASP A 327 8.10 19.34 20.86
C ASP A 327 9.35 19.75 20.04
N GLN A 328 9.64 19.04 18.95
CA GLN A 328 10.76 19.30 18.07
C GLN A 328 10.44 20.34 16.98
N SER A 329 9.18 20.80 16.90
CA SER A 329 8.74 21.77 15.90
C SER A 329 8.66 23.17 16.48
N GLN A 330 9.29 24.12 15.80
CA GLN A 330 9.08 25.56 16.05
C GLN A 330 7.94 26.14 15.20
N GLU A 331 7.45 25.42 14.20
CA GLU A 331 6.39 25.89 13.32
C GLU A 331 5.03 25.83 14.01
N VAL A 332 4.15 26.74 13.60
CA VAL A 332 2.75 26.79 14.05
C VAL A 332 1.99 25.64 13.37
N PRO A 333 1.32 24.76 14.13
CA PRO A 333 0.58 23.64 13.55
C PRO A 333 -0.43 24.04 12.48
N ASP A 334 -1.15 25.13 12.64
CA ASP A 334 -2.15 25.61 11.68
C ASP A 334 -1.53 25.92 10.30
N ILE A 335 -0.36 26.54 10.28
CA ILE A 335 0.36 26.80 9.04
C ILE A 335 0.76 25.47 8.39
N ALA A 336 1.35 24.56 9.17
CA ALA A 336 1.80 23.26 8.67
C ALA A 336 0.63 22.42 8.14
N ILE A 337 -0.49 22.38 8.86
CA ILE A 337 -1.70 21.63 8.46
C ILE A 337 -2.32 22.28 7.20
N GLY A 338 -2.47 23.60 7.19
CA GLY A 338 -3.04 24.34 6.06
C GLY A 338 -2.26 24.10 4.77
N GLU A 339 -0.94 24.21 4.83
CA GLU A 339 -0.05 23.97 3.69
C GLU A 339 -0.09 22.49 3.23
N ALA A 340 -0.11 21.53 4.18
CA ALA A 340 -0.14 20.13 3.87
C ALA A 340 -1.48 19.70 3.22
N LEU A 341 -2.59 20.23 3.71
CA LEU A 341 -3.94 19.95 3.20
C LEU A 341 -4.33 20.88 2.03
N LYS A 342 -3.57 21.94 1.77
CA LYS A 342 -3.88 23.01 0.81
C LYS A 342 -5.22 23.69 1.13
N VAL A 343 -5.39 24.02 2.39
CA VAL A 343 -6.59 24.66 2.94
C VAL A 343 -6.16 25.80 3.82
N GLU A 344 -6.73 26.98 3.63
CA GLU A 344 -6.41 28.14 4.47
C GLU A 344 -6.88 27.92 5.93
N PRO A 345 -6.05 28.29 6.91
CA PRO A 345 -6.47 28.31 8.31
C PRO A 345 -7.62 29.30 8.52
N ASP A 346 -8.58 28.93 9.34
CA ASP A 346 -9.71 29.80 9.69
C ASP A 346 -9.29 30.65 10.91
N TYR A 347 -8.60 31.73 10.66
CA TYR A 347 -8.22 32.67 11.71
C TYR A 347 -9.48 33.44 12.16
N ARG A 348 -10.19 32.91 13.15
CA ARG A 348 -11.27 33.59 13.83
C ARG A 348 -10.78 34.45 14.97
#